data_e655a386fa1c096524ba4ca6f3f38a1d
#
_entry.id   e655a386fa1c096524ba4ca6f3f38a1d
#
_cell.length_a   1.000
_cell.length_b   1.000
_cell.length_c   1.000
_cell.angle_alpha   90.00
_cell.angle_beta   90.00
_cell.angle_gamma   90.00
#
_symmetry.space_group_name_H-M   'P 1'
#
loop_
_entity.id
_entity.type
_entity.pdbx_description
1 polymer ?
#
loop_
_entity_poly.entity_id
_entity_poly.type
_entity_poly.pdbx_seq_one_letter_code
_entity_poly.pdbx_strand_id
1 'polypeptide(L)'
;MKNFYKINLLVLVASMIFATDQFEGVVTEESDNISYQNNIDFDTRTIQLWHDGSWHNKWQWMKSYDENGYLTESEFYHFRDDDWSLRGNETLTNNDIGLPISKIKQIYIQDSLYNRSLNEYIYNDSGDLTQNTQYKWYNNSWNNRSLVELQYEEGLFTNSTFSRWADSSWTNRYYKEISYNENSQRDLKVGYKWTDSGWTELHKAEYSFDDNGDLSQKVLSKWTDSGWSIKARITIDRDDYLNPVEILLERLDSANVWINVSLRENTFFDSGMIMESISSRWYDDEWHYKKRNEYSYVNGPGRSSLSTVSLESLPTQIKLNQNYPNPFNPITTISYDIPKGEFVEVRVFNLRGDKISTLVNEFQNPGIKSYQWNGTNDHGNSVAAGVYIYTIQAGNFRQSKKMILLK
;
A
#
# COMPACT_ATOMS: atom_id res chain seq x y z
N MET A 1 -2.07 10.48 9.61
CA MET A 1 -3.00 9.89 8.64
C MET A 1 -2.92 10.46 7.22
N LYS A 2 -2.65 11.76 6.98
CA LYS A 2 -2.59 12.34 5.61
C LYS A 2 -1.39 11.88 4.74
N ASN A 3 -0.29 11.41 5.31
CA ASN A 3 0.93 11.09 4.54
C ASN A 3 0.98 9.67 3.97
N PHE A 4 0.17 8.73 4.45
CA PHE A 4 0.17 7.34 3.97
C PHE A 4 -0.53 7.13 2.62
N TYR A 5 -1.45 8.02 2.23
CA TYR A 5 -2.13 7.96 0.92
C TYR A 5 -1.23 8.36 -0.27
N LYS A 6 -0.06 8.98 -0.02
CA LYS A 6 0.78 9.60 -1.05
C LYS A 6 1.73 8.62 -1.75
N ILE A 7 2.17 7.57 -1.08
CA ILE A 7 3.11 6.57 -1.64
C ILE A 7 2.42 5.64 -2.65
N ASN A 8 1.11 5.42 -2.53
CA ASN A 8 0.34 4.52 -3.41
C ASN A 8 0.17 5.01 -4.86
N LEU A 9 0.37 6.30 -5.13
CA LEU A 9 0.22 6.85 -6.47
C LEU A 9 1.39 6.49 -7.39
N LEU A 10 2.58 6.26 -6.83
CA LEU A 10 3.78 5.86 -7.57
C LEU A 10 3.64 4.50 -8.27
N VAL A 11 2.94 3.54 -7.64
CA VAL A 11 2.68 2.21 -8.20
C VAL A 11 1.61 2.27 -9.29
N LEU A 12 0.61 3.15 -9.14
CA LEU A 12 -0.45 3.37 -10.14
C LEU A 12 0.09 3.93 -11.48
N VAL A 13 1.16 4.71 -11.44
CA VAL A 13 1.76 5.30 -12.63
C VAL A 13 2.56 4.28 -13.45
N ALA A 14 3.19 3.31 -12.79
CA ALA A 14 3.94 2.26 -13.48
C ALA A 14 3.04 1.28 -14.27
N SER A 15 1.80 1.03 -13.82
CA SER A 15 0.86 0.13 -14.49
C SER A 15 0.22 0.70 -15.76
N MET A 16 0.31 2.01 -16.01
CA MET A 16 -0.19 2.63 -17.24
C MET A 16 0.67 2.37 -18.48
N ILE A 17 1.88 1.85 -18.33
CA ILE A 17 2.88 1.79 -19.42
C ILE A 17 2.63 0.63 -20.38
N PHE A 18 1.81 -0.36 -20.05
CA PHE A 18 1.62 -1.58 -20.84
C PHE A 18 0.19 -1.89 -21.31
N ALA A 19 -0.67 -0.89 -21.44
CA ALA A 19 -1.96 -1.09 -22.09
C ALA A 19 -1.76 -1.23 -23.62
N THR A 20 -1.22 -2.36 -24.04
CA THR A 20 -1.34 -2.79 -25.44
C THR A 20 -2.63 -3.60 -25.58
N ASP A 21 -3.48 -3.17 -26.43
CA ASP A 21 -4.65 -3.75 -27.16
C ASP A 21 -5.35 -5.04 -26.63
N GLN A 22 -4.99 -5.62 -25.50
CA GLN A 22 -5.66 -6.78 -24.93
C GLN A 22 -6.33 -6.40 -23.61
N PHE A 23 -7.65 -6.43 -23.61
CA PHE A 23 -8.51 -6.21 -22.45
C PHE A 23 -8.17 -7.15 -21.26
N GLU A 24 -7.64 -8.33 -21.54
CA GLU A 24 -7.14 -9.26 -20.51
C GLU A 24 -5.97 -8.69 -19.69
N GLY A 25 -5.05 -7.93 -20.32
CA GLY A 25 -3.93 -7.30 -19.61
C GLY A 25 -4.38 -6.20 -18.64
N VAL A 26 -5.35 -5.40 -19.03
CA VAL A 26 -5.92 -4.33 -18.17
C VAL A 26 -6.68 -4.90 -16.98
N VAL A 27 -7.41 -5.97 -17.18
CA VAL A 27 -8.23 -6.60 -16.13
C VAL A 27 -7.36 -7.33 -15.11
N THR A 28 -6.31 -8.02 -15.54
CA THR A 28 -5.40 -8.72 -14.63
C THR A 28 -4.51 -7.76 -13.84
N GLU A 29 -4.05 -6.66 -14.46
CA GLU A 29 -3.28 -5.63 -13.77
C GLU A 29 -4.15 -4.84 -12.77
N GLU A 30 -5.42 -4.57 -13.09
CA GLU A 30 -6.32 -3.90 -12.15
C GLU A 30 -6.77 -4.81 -11.00
N SER A 31 -6.91 -6.12 -11.21
CA SER A 31 -7.13 -7.06 -10.10
C SER A 31 -5.92 -7.14 -9.17
N ASP A 32 -4.70 -7.04 -9.72
CA ASP A 32 -3.47 -6.90 -8.94
C ASP A 32 -3.43 -5.58 -8.16
N ASN A 33 -4.01 -4.49 -8.69
CA ASN A 33 -4.00 -3.17 -8.05
C ASN A 33 -5.08 -2.99 -6.96
N ILE A 34 -6.19 -3.75 -6.97
CA ILE A 34 -7.20 -3.69 -5.90
C ILE A 34 -6.63 -4.18 -4.57
N SER A 35 -5.71 -5.16 -4.60
CA SER A 35 -5.01 -5.62 -3.40
C SER A 35 -4.00 -4.60 -2.83
N TYR A 36 -3.67 -3.53 -3.56
CA TYR A 36 -2.71 -2.51 -3.15
C TYR A 36 -3.34 -1.29 -2.46
N GLN A 37 -4.65 -1.24 -2.26
CA GLN A 37 -5.27 -0.18 -1.46
C GLN A 37 -4.95 -0.30 0.04
N ASN A 38 -4.60 -1.48 0.51
CA ASN A 38 -3.95 -1.64 1.81
C ASN A 38 -2.44 -1.54 1.58
N ASN A 39 -1.78 -0.56 2.16
CA ASN A 39 -0.32 -0.38 2.16
C ASN A 39 0.37 -1.68 2.56
N ILE A 40 0.63 -2.56 1.58
CA ILE A 40 1.42 -3.76 1.84
C ILE A 40 2.88 -3.30 1.87
N ASP A 41 3.30 -2.83 3.04
CA ASP A 41 4.70 -2.62 3.32
C ASP A 41 5.28 -3.96 3.78
N PHE A 42 6.06 -4.58 2.94
CA PHE A 42 6.73 -5.86 3.22
C PHE A 42 8.23 -5.67 3.04
N ASP A 43 9.02 -6.39 3.84
CA ASP A 43 10.48 -6.42 3.68
C ASP A 43 10.90 -7.46 2.65
N THR A 44 10.21 -8.59 2.63
CA THR A 44 10.44 -9.64 1.61
C THR A 44 9.11 -10.13 1.06
N ARG A 45 9.07 -10.28 -0.27
CA ARG A 45 7.96 -10.91 -1.00
C ARG A 45 8.49 -12.02 -1.87
N THR A 46 8.04 -13.25 -1.64
CA THR A 46 8.34 -14.41 -2.48
C THR A 46 7.17 -14.74 -3.38
N ILE A 47 7.42 -14.94 -4.66
CA ILE A 47 6.43 -15.42 -5.63
C ILE A 47 6.73 -16.87 -5.98
N GLN A 48 5.71 -17.69 -5.86
CA GLN A 48 5.71 -19.08 -6.28
C GLN A 48 4.71 -19.29 -7.41
N LEU A 49 5.02 -20.21 -8.32
CA LEU A 49 4.14 -20.67 -9.39
C LEU A 49 3.71 -22.10 -9.12
N TRP A 50 2.44 -22.40 -9.41
CA TRP A 50 1.92 -23.77 -9.32
C TRP A 50 2.32 -24.56 -10.56
N HIS A 51 2.99 -25.70 -10.34
CA HIS A 51 3.38 -26.64 -11.40
C HIS A 51 3.51 -28.04 -10.82
N ASP A 52 3.09 -29.06 -11.59
CA ASP A 52 3.20 -30.48 -11.23
C ASP A 52 2.69 -30.84 -9.81
N GLY A 53 1.57 -30.21 -9.39
CA GLY A 53 0.93 -30.49 -8.11
C GLY A 53 1.60 -29.85 -6.89
N SER A 54 2.52 -28.91 -7.09
CA SER A 54 3.21 -28.22 -6.00
C SER A 54 3.55 -26.75 -6.32
N TRP A 55 3.87 -25.97 -5.27
CA TRP A 55 4.36 -24.60 -5.39
C TRP A 55 5.89 -24.59 -5.57
N HIS A 56 6.36 -23.85 -6.58
CA HIS A 56 7.78 -23.70 -6.90
C HIS A 56 8.19 -22.24 -6.82
N ASN A 57 9.28 -21.95 -6.10
CA ASN A 57 9.86 -20.60 -6.04
C ASN A 57 10.19 -20.09 -7.43
N LYS A 58 9.93 -18.80 -7.67
CA LYS A 58 10.19 -18.16 -8.97
C LYS A 58 10.88 -16.81 -8.83
N TRP A 59 10.36 -15.92 -8.03
CA TRP A 59 10.88 -14.57 -7.83
C TRP A 59 10.84 -14.19 -6.37
N GLN A 60 11.79 -13.35 -5.95
CA GLN A 60 11.81 -12.74 -4.62
C GLN A 60 12.18 -11.27 -4.73
N TRP A 61 11.55 -10.43 -3.93
CA TRP A 61 11.89 -9.03 -3.71
C TRP A 61 12.29 -8.85 -2.26
N MET A 62 13.38 -8.11 -2.05
CA MET A 62 13.87 -7.69 -0.74
C MET A 62 14.00 -6.18 -0.74
N LYS A 63 13.54 -5.53 0.33
CA LYS A 63 13.56 -4.08 0.48
C LYS A 63 14.53 -3.67 1.58
N SER A 64 15.20 -2.54 1.38
CA SER A 64 16.10 -1.91 2.36
C SER A 64 15.68 -0.47 2.61
N TYR A 65 15.84 -0.03 3.86
CA TYR A 65 15.39 1.26 4.34
C TYR A 65 16.55 2.01 5.00
N ASP A 66 16.51 3.35 5.01
CA ASP A 66 17.45 4.18 5.75
C ASP A 66 17.11 4.22 7.26
N GLU A 67 17.91 4.98 8.02
CA GLU A 67 17.75 5.16 9.47
C GLU A 67 16.41 5.83 9.86
N ASN A 68 15.78 6.58 8.93
CA ASN A 68 14.47 7.21 9.10
C ASN A 68 13.31 6.30 8.69
N GLY A 69 13.62 5.10 8.17
CA GLY A 69 12.67 4.13 7.69
C GLY A 69 12.15 4.42 6.28
N TYR A 70 12.82 5.22 5.49
CA TYR A 70 12.45 5.46 4.10
C TYR A 70 13.07 4.42 3.19
N LEU A 71 12.27 3.86 2.26
CA LEU A 71 12.75 2.88 1.30
C LEU A 71 13.87 3.47 0.42
N THR A 72 15.04 2.85 0.42
CA THR A 72 16.21 3.26 -0.36
C THR A 72 16.56 2.30 -1.47
N GLU A 73 16.27 1.01 -1.28
CA GLU A 73 16.59 0.00 -2.29
C GLU A 73 15.54 -1.13 -2.30
N SER A 74 15.38 -1.74 -3.46
CA SER A 74 14.63 -2.98 -3.62
C SER A 74 15.40 -3.87 -4.58
N GLU A 75 15.83 -5.02 -4.10
CA GLU A 75 16.51 -6.04 -4.91
C GLU A 75 15.51 -7.09 -5.39
N PHE A 76 15.72 -7.63 -6.59
CA PHE A 76 14.90 -8.71 -7.10
C PHE A 76 15.75 -9.88 -7.57
N TYR A 77 15.32 -11.08 -7.16
CA TYR A 77 16.00 -12.34 -7.35
C TYR A 77 15.12 -13.29 -8.17
N HIS A 78 15.77 -14.15 -8.93
CA HIS A 78 15.13 -15.26 -9.62
C HIS A 78 15.64 -16.58 -9.05
N PHE A 79 14.73 -17.49 -8.75
CA PHE A 79 15.06 -18.84 -8.29
C PHE A 79 15.35 -19.73 -9.49
N ARG A 80 16.52 -20.33 -9.50
CA ARG A 80 16.95 -21.26 -10.53
C ARG A 80 18.05 -22.16 -10.00
N ASP A 81 18.05 -23.43 -10.43
CA ASP A 81 19.09 -24.42 -10.04
C ASP A 81 19.22 -24.51 -8.49
N ASP A 82 18.05 -24.51 -7.80
CA ASP A 82 17.90 -24.56 -6.34
C ASP A 82 18.52 -23.40 -5.57
N ASP A 83 18.79 -22.27 -6.22
CA ASP A 83 19.34 -21.08 -5.59
C ASP A 83 18.71 -19.77 -6.11
N TRP A 84 18.85 -18.70 -5.29
CA TRP A 84 18.43 -17.36 -5.62
C TRP A 84 19.54 -16.57 -6.29
N SER A 85 19.30 -16.12 -7.53
CA SER A 85 20.23 -15.30 -8.29
C SER A 85 19.71 -13.86 -8.36
N LEU A 86 20.50 -12.87 -7.94
CA LEU A 86 20.18 -11.44 -8.09
C LEU A 86 20.06 -11.09 -9.59
N ARG A 87 18.96 -10.43 -9.95
CA ARG A 87 18.64 -10.02 -11.33
C ARG A 87 18.65 -8.52 -11.55
N GLY A 88 18.61 -7.75 -10.48
CA GLY A 88 18.69 -6.31 -10.51
C GLY A 88 18.22 -5.68 -9.21
N ASN A 89 18.26 -4.37 -9.23
CA ASN A 89 17.77 -3.55 -8.12
C ASN A 89 17.05 -2.29 -8.61
N GLU A 90 16.33 -1.68 -7.69
CA GLU A 90 15.79 -0.32 -7.81
C GLU A 90 16.34 0.48 -6.63
N THR A 91 17.09 1.55 -6.92
CA THR A 91 17.62 2.47 -5.90
C THR A 91 16.79 3.75 -5.92
N LEU A 92 16.36 4.21 -4.75
CA LEU A 92 15.56 5.41 -4.59
C LEU A 92 16.38 6.50 -3.90
N THR A 93 16.21 7.73 -4.37
CA THR A 93 16.64 8.94 -3.65
C THR A 93 15.39 9.63 -3.13
N ASN A 94 15.35 9.89 -1.84
CA ASN A 94 14.21 10.52 -1.18
C ASN A 94 14.54 11.99 -0.82
N ASN A 95 13.50 12.82 -0.70
CA ASN A 95 13.62 14.14 -0.11
C ASN A 95 13.60 14.06 1.44
N ASP A 96 13.71 15.20 2.13
CA ASP A 96 13.80 15.29 3.58
C ASP A 96 12.56 14.75 4.34
N ILE A 97 11.44 14.58 3.65
CA ILE A 97 10.19 14.02 4.21
C ILE A 97 9.91 12.60 3.71
N GLY A 98 10.90 11.94 3.09
CA GLY A 98 10.84 10.55 2.65
C GLY A 98 10.08 10.29 1.35
N LEU A 99 9.71 11.33 0.59
CA LEU A 99 9.13 11.13 -0.72
C LEU A 99 10.24 10.88 -1.76
N PRO A 100 10.16 9.82 -2.57
CA PRO A 100 11.16 9.55 -3.59
C PRO A 100 11.16 10.64 -4.67
N ILE A 101 12.29 11.26 -4.89
CA ILE A 101 12.50 12.24 -5.96
C ILE A 101 13.11 11.60 -7.21
N SER A 102 13.79 10.46 -7.05
CA SER A 102 14.25 9.67 -8.18
C SER A 102 14.27 8.19 -7.86
N LYS A 103 14.15 7.36 -8.90
CA LYS A 103 14.29 5.90 -8.83
C LYS A 103 15.04 5.39 -10.04
N ILE A 104 16.20 4.76 -9.82
CA ILE A 104 17.00 4.09 -10.84
C ILE A 104 16.75 2.60 -10.75
N LYS A 105 16.38 1.99 -11.89
CA LYS A 105 16.32 0.54 -12.03
C LYS A 105 17.53 0.05 -12.81
N GLN A 106 18.20 -0.97 -12.26
CA GLN A 106 19.32 -1.64 -12.87
C GLN A 106 19.04 -3.15 -13.02
N ILE A 107 19.68 -3.77 -13.96
CA ILE A 107 19.58 -5.21 -14.21
C ILE A 107 20.96 -5.84 -14.30
N TYR A 108 21.10 -7.08 -13.81
CA TYR A 108 22.31 -7.89 -13.97
C TYR A 108 22.31 -8.59 -15.33
N ILE A 109 23.41 -8.41 -16.06
CA ILE A 109 23.72 -9.12 -17.31
C ILE A 109 25.17 -9.59 -17.21
N GLN A 110 25.41 -10.91 -17.26
CA GLN A 110 26.76 -11.48 -17.16
C GLN A 110 27.56 -10.92 -15.96
N ASP A 111 26.96 -10.99 -14.78
CA ASP A 111 27.51 -10.53 -13.49
C ASP A 111 27.88 -9.04 -13.41
N SER A 112 27.40 -8.24 -14.33
CA SER A 112 27.57 -6.78 -14.33
C SER A 112 26.22 -6.08 -14.26
N LEU A 113 26.20 -4.95 -13.54
CA LEU A 113 25.00 -4.15 -13.29
C LEU A 113 24.88 -3.06 -14.39
N TYR A 114 23.73 -3.02 -15.06
CA TYR A 114 23.47 -2.07 -16.14
C TYR A 114 22.24 -1.23 -15.85
N ASN A 115 22.34 0.08 -16.09
CA ASN A 115 21.20 0.98 -16.02
C ASN A 115 20.11 0.56 -17.03
N ARG A 116 18.85 0.59 -16.60
CA ARG A 116 17.69 0.27 -17.44
C ARG A 116 16.72 1.45 -17.58
N SER A 117 16.27 2.01 -16.45
CA SER A 117 15.38 3.15 -16.43
C SER A 117 15.65 4.04 -15.23
N LEU A 118 15.38 5.33 -15.40
CA LEU A 118 15.32 6.35 -14.36
C LEU A 118 13.91 6.91 -14.35
N ASN A 119 13.33 7.09 -13.17
CA ASN A 119 12.13 7.89 -12.96
C ASN A 119 12.49 9.09 -12.09
N GLU A 120 12.00 10.27 -12.46
CA GLU A 120 12.09 11.50 -11.67
C GLU A 120 10.69 11.95 -11.31
N TYR A 121 10.51 12.38 -10.06
CA TYR A 121 9.22 12.70 -9.47
C TYR A 121 9.18 14.14 -8.98
N ILE A 122 8.10 14.86 -9.29
CA ILE A 122 7.85 16.22 -8.82
C ILE A 122 6.56 16.22 -8.01
N TYR A 123 6.59 16.93 -6.89
CA TYR A 123 5.46 17.03 -5.96
C TYR A 123 5.05 18.49 -5.80
N ASN A 124 3.77 18.73 -5.48
CA ASN A 124 3.30 20.03 -5.04
C ASN A 124 3.65 20.29 -3.57
N ASP A 125 3.34 21.50 -3.07
CA ASP A 125 3.60 21.90 -1.68
C ASP A 125 2.83 21.04 -0.66
N SER A 126 1.74 20.38 -1.07
CA SER A 126 0.99 19.43 -0.25
C SER A 126 1.64 18.05 -0.23
N GLY A 127 2.69 17.81 -1.05
CA GLY A 127 3.40 16.55 -1.24
C GLY A 127 2.62 15.56 -2.11
N ASP A 128 1.69 16.02 -2.96
CA ASP A 128 1.05 15.17 -3.96
C ASP A 128 1.91 15.13 -5.22
N LEU A 129 2.07 13.93 -5.79
CA LEU A 129 2.84 13.73 -7.02
C LEU A 129 2.16 14.42 -8.19
N THR A 130 2.81 15.43 -8.78
CA THR A 130 2.28 16.15 -9.95
C THR A 130 2.90 15.73 -11.26
N GLN A 131 4.12 15.15 -11.21
CA GLN A 131 4.80 14.70 -12.42
C GLN A 131 5.68 13.49 -12.15
N ASN A 132 5.69 12.56 -13.10
CA ASN A 132 6.68 11.48 -13.20
C ASN A 132 7.24 11.44 -14.61
N THR A 133 8.53 11.69 -14.75
CA THR A 133 9.25 11.57 -16.02
C THR A 133 10.08 10.29 -16.00
N GLN A 134 9.87 9.44 -16.99
CA GLN A 134 10.64 8.23 -17.17
C GLN A 134 11.63 8.37 -18.31
N TYR A 135 12.86 7.94 -18.04
CA TYR A 135 13.95 7.84 -19.00
C TYR A 135 14.35 6.39 -19.23
N LYS A 136 14.88 6.09 -20.38
CA LYS A 136 15.51 4.82 -20.72
C LYS A 136 17.01 5.03 -20.91
N TRP A 137 17.82 4.12 -20.37
CA TRP A 137 19.26 4.09 -20.64
C TRP A 137 19.53 3.56 -22.02
N TYR A 138 20.20 4.36 -22.86
CA TYR A 138 20.59 3.97 -24.22
C TYR A 138 21.78 4.82 -24.67
N ASN A 139 22.76 4.20 -25.35
CA ASN A 139 24.00 4.86 -25.81
C ASN A 139 24.70 5.66 -24.70
N ASN A 140 24.85 5.07 -23.51
CA ASN A 140 25.50 5.64 -22.33
C ASN A 140 24.87 6.98 -21.85
N SER A 141 23.59 7.18 -22.10
CA SER A 141 22.84 8.36 -21.66
C SER A 141 21.41 8.02 -21.29
N TRP A 142 20.81 8.89 -20.45
CA TRP A 142 19.39 8.88 -20.16
C TRP A 142 18.62 9.59 -21.28
N ASN A 143 17.66 8.91 -21.88
CA ASN A 143 16.84 9.42 -22.97
C ASN A 143 15.38 9.44 -22.54
N ASN A 144 14.66 10.52 -22.83
CA ASN A 144 13.24 10.65 -22.56
C ASN A 144 12.45 9.47 -23.11
N ARG A 145 11.49 8.97 -22.32
CA ARG A 145 10.63 7.84 -22.70
C ARG A 145 9.16 8.17 -22.55
N SER A 146 8.74 8.52 -21.34
CA SER A 146 7.35 8.85 -21.05
C SER A 146 7.24 9.88 -19.92
N LEU A 147 6.16 10.64 -19.96
CA LEU A 147 5.78 11.65 -18.99
C LEU A 147 4.37 11.35 -18.51
N VAL A 148 4.15 11.41 -17.20
CA VAL A 148 2.83 11.43 -16.59
C VAL A 148 2.68 12.72 -15.81
N GLU A 149 1.64 13.46 -16.11
CA GLU A 149 1.23 14.66 -15.37
C GLU A 149 -0.07 14.36 -14.63
N LEU A 150 -0.16 14.80 -13.38
CA LEU A 150 -1.27 14.48 -12.47
C LEU A 150 -1.84 15.78 -11.91
N GLN A 151 -3.17 15.83 -11.77
CA GLN A 151 -3.89 16.98 -11.24
C GLN A 151 -4.77 16.60 -10.06
N TYR A 152 -4.94 17.55 -9.16
CA TYR A 152 -5.67 17.41 -7.92
C TYR A 152 -6.57 18.62 -7.71
N GLU A 153 -7.76 18.36 -7.17
CA GLU A 153 -8.70 19.37 -6.70
C GLU A 153 -9.09 19.04 -5.25
N GLU A 154 -8.99 20.02 -4.37
CA GLU A 154 -9.27 19.86 -2.94
C GLU A 154 -8.53 18.67 -2.27
N GLY A 155 -7.33 18.35 -2.77
CA GLY A 155 -6.50 17.24 -2.30
C GLY A 155 -6.92 15.86 -2.84
N LEU A 156 -7.90 15.80 -3.72
CA LEU A 156 -8.31 14.58 -4.43
C LEU A 156 -7.68 14.55 -5.83
N PHE A 157 -7.18 13.39 -6.21
CA PHE A 157 -6.62 13.16 -7.53
C PHE A 157 -7.74 13.12 -8.58
N THR A 158 -7.79 14.07 -9.52
CA THR A 158 -8.88 14.20 -10.49
C THR A 158 -8.54 13.66 -11.87
N ASN A 159 -7.33 13.89 -12.35
CA ASN A 159 -6.97 13.40 -13.68
C ASN A 159 -5.46 13.21 -13.87
N SER A 160 -5.10 12.49 -14.94
CA SER A 160 -3.71 12.44 -15.40
C SER A 160 -3.61 12.28 -16.91
N THR A 161 -2.55 12.85 -17.46
CA THR A 161 -2.15 12.68 -18.86
C THR A 161 -0.87 11.86 -18.94
N PHE A 162 -0.88 10.86 -19.81
CA PHE A 162 0.31 10.07 -20.18
C PHE A 162 0.77 10.46 -21.59
N SER A 163 2.03 10.86 -21.71
CA SER A 163 2.67 11.23 -22.97
C SER A 163 3.89 10.36 -23.25
N ARG A 164 4.18 10.13 -24.51
CA ARG A 164 5.42 9.50 -24.97
C ARG A 164 6.32 10.49 -25.68
N TRP A 165 7.63 10.32 -25.49
CA TRP A 165 8.62 11.05 -26.25
C TRP A 165 8.76 10.48 -27.66
N ALA A 166 8.52 11.29 -28.66
CA ALA A 166 8.67 10.95 -30.07
C ALA A 166 9.01 12.21 -30.84
N ASP A 167 9.86 12.11 -31.85
CA ASP A 167 10.20 13.23 -32.75
C ASP A 167 10.60 14.52 -32.02
N SER A 168 11.40 14.37 -30.93
CA SER A 168 11.89 15.46 -30.08
C SER A 168 10.80 16.26 -29.36
N SER A 169 9.63 15.65 -29.13
CA SER A 169 8.52 16.26 -28.39
C SER A 169 7.71 15.23 -27.59
N TRP A 170 6.97 15.72 -26.60
CA TRP A 170 5.97 14.92 -25.89
C TRP A 170 4.69 14.83 -26.71
N THR A 171 4.22 13.60 -26.94
CA THR A 171 2.99 13.32 -27.67
C THR A 171 2.02 12.61 -26.72
N ASN A 172 0.84 13.18 -26.52
CA ASN A 172 -0.23 12.58 -25.73
C ASN A 172 -0.58 11.18 -26.22
N ARG A 173 -0.87 10.26 -25.30
CA ARG A 173 -1.29 8.88 -25.60
C ARG A 173 -2.56 8.49 -24.87
N TYR A 174 -2.60 8.75 -23.56
CA TYR A 174 -3.73 8.39 -22.70
C TYR A 174 -4.03 9.54 -21.75
N TYR A 175 -5.30 9.71 -21.44
CA TYR A 175 -5.82 10.58 -20.40
C TYR A 175 -6.81 9.81 -19.55
N LYS A 176 -6.88 10.08 -18.28
CA LYS A 176 -7.92 9.55 -17.40
C LYS A 176 -8.49 10.64 -16.53
N GLU A 177 -9.75 10.51 -16.28
CA GLU A 177 -10.56 11.32 -15.36
C GLU A 177 -11.13 10.46 -14.23
N ILE A 178 -11.24 11.04 -13.04
CA ILE A 178 -11.83 10.39 -11.88
C ILE A 178 -12.85 11.33 -11.26
N SER A 179 -14.04 10.79 -10.99
CA SER A 179 -15.09 11.44 -10.22
C SER A 179 -15.22 10.80 -8.84
N TYR A 180 -15.79 11.56 -7.92
CA TYR A 180 -16.00 11.17 -6.53
C TYR A 180 -17.44 11.43 -6.12
N ASN A 181 -17.99 10.56 -5.29
CA ASN A 181 -19.30 10.74 -4.66
C ASN A 181 -19.24 11.76 -3.50
N GLU A 182 -20.38 12.01 -2.88
CA GLU A 182 -20.54 12.96 -1.74
C GLU A 182 -19.63 12.59 -0.54
N ASN A 183 -19.23 11.33 -0.40
CA ASN A 183 -18.35 10.84 0.65
C ASN A 183 -16.87 10.92 0.26
N SER A 184 -16.50 11.60 -0.83
CA SER A 184 -15.15 11.65 -1.39
C SER A 184 -14.57 10.27 -1.77
N GLN A 185 -15.46 9.31 -2.07
CA GLN A 185 -15.09 7.99 -2.57
C GLN A 185 -15.14 8.01 -4.09
N ARG A 186 -14.16 7.41 -4.73
CA ARG A 186 -14.11 7.32 -6.20
C ARG A 186 -15.30 6.52 -6.73
N ASP A 187 -16.19 7.14 -7.46
CA ASP A 187 -17.38 6.49 -8.03
C ASP A 187 -17.24 6.16 -9.52
N LEU A 188 -16.41 6.92 -10.24
CA LEU A 188 -16.18 6.70 -11.67
C LEU A 188 -14.72 6.98 -12.06
N LYS A 189 -14.18 6.18 -12.96
CA LYS A 189 -12.94 6.44 -13.70
C LYS A 189 -13.24 6.28 -15.19
N VAL A 190 -12.88 7.28 -16.00
CA VAL A 190 -12.95 7.21 -17.47
C VAL A 190 -11.55 7.36 -18.05
N GLY A 191 -11.19 6.48 -18.95
CA GLY A 191 -9.94 6.52 -19.70
C GLY A 191 -10.15 6.83 -21.16
N TYR A 192 -9.29 7.65 -21.72
CA TYR A 192 -9.31 8.14 -23.11
C TYR A 192 -8.00 7.80 -23.80
N LYS A 193 -8.06 7.62 -25.11
CA LYS A 193 -6.91 7.48 -25.99
C LYS A 193 -6.80 8.70 -26.88
N TRP A 194 -5.59 9.19 -27.12
CA TRP A 194 -5.34 10.26 -28.10
C TRP A 194 -5.40 9.70 -29.52
N THR A 195 -6.15 10.36 -30.38
CA THR A 195 -6.31 10.06 -31.81
C THR A 195 -6.12 11.34 -32.63
N ASP A 196 -6.13 11.25 -33.93
CA ASP A 196 -6.01 12.41 -34.82
C ASP A 196 -7.16 13.41 -34.63
N SER A 197 -8.31 12.97 -34.12
CA SER A 197 -9.46 13.80 -33.77
C SER A 197 -9.48 14.32 -32.33
N GLY A 198 -8.46 14.03 -31.53
CA GLY A 198 -8.38 14.37 -30.11
C GLY A 198 -8.62 13.19 -29.18
N TRP A 199 -9.07 13.46 -27.95
CA TRP A 199 -9.34 12.44 -26.95
C TRP A 199 -10.61 11.65 -27.30
N THR A 200 -10.47 10.33 -27.35
CA THR A 200 -11.59 9.39 -27.60
C THR A 200 -11.71 8.45 -26.40
N GLU A 201 -12.92 8.24 -25.92
CA GLU A 201 -13.24 7.30 -24.85
C GLU A 201 -12.70 5.90 -25.17
N LEU A 202 -12.18 5.22 -24.15
CA LEU A 202 -11.57 3.90 -24.31
C LEU A 202 -12.19 2.88 -23.36
N HIS A 203 -12.20 3.19 -22.07
CA HIS A 203 -12.74 2.32 -21.02
C HIS A 203 -13.25 3.16 -19.85
N LYS A 204 -14.16 2.59 -19.07
CA LYS A 204 -14.58 3.15 -17.78
C LYS A 204 -14.62 2.08 -16.70
N ALA A 205 -14.49 2.51 -15.46
CA ALA A 205 -14.71 1.73 -14.27
C ALA A 205 -15.67 2.48 -13.34
N GLU A 206 -16.72 1.79 -12.91
CA GLU A 206 -17.73 2.25 -11.96
C GLU A 206 -17.52 1.50 -10.66
N TYR A 207 -17.55 2.21 -9.53
CA TYR A 207 -17.19 1.67 -8.21
C TYR A 207 -18.44 1.71 -7.31
N SER A 208 -18.66 0.62 -6.56
CA SER A 208 -19.71 0.51 -5.56
C SER A 208 -19.09 0.16 -4.21
N PHE A 209 -19.71 0.66 -3.15
CA PHE A 209 -19.23 0.51 -1.79
C PHE A 209 -20.28 -0.20 -0.94
N ASP A 210 -19.84 -0.88 0.10
CA ASP A 210 -20.70 -1.49 1.11
C ASP A 210 -21.18 -0.45 2.15
N ASP A 211 -21.95 -0.91 3.12
CA ASP A 211 -22.53 -0.06 4.18
C ASP A 211 -21.45 0.53 5.11
N ASN A 212 -20.24 -0.04 5.13
CA ASN A 212 -19.10 0.49 5.88
C ASN A 212 -18.31 1.54 5.08
N GLY A 213 -18.64 1.73 3.81
CA GLY A 213 -17.92 2.59 2.89
C GLY A 213 -16.67 1.94 2.26
N ASP A 214 -16.53 0.62 2.36
CA ASP A 214 -15.47 -0.13 1.73
C ASP A 214 -15.86 -0.56 0.31
N LEU A 215 -14.89 -0.52 -0.62
CA LEU A 215 -15.12 -0.94 -2.00
C LEU A 215 -15.58 -2.40 -2.05
N SER A 216 -16.80 -2.64 -2.53
CA SER A 216 -17.40 -3.96 -2.66
C SER A 216 -17.42 -4.47 -4.10
N GLN A 217 -17.59 -3.58 -5.08
CA GLN A 217 -17.66 -3.97 -6.49
C GLN A 217 -17.05 -2.92 -7.40
N LYS A 218 -16.52 -3.38 -8.53
CA LYS A 218 -16.06 -2.56 -9.64
C LYS A 218 -16.54 -3.16 -10.95
N VAL A 219 -17.23 -2.36 -11.78
CA VAL A 219 -17.71 -2.75 -13.10
C VAL A 219 -16.86 -2.08 -14.17
N LEU A 220 -16.36 -2.88 -15.11
CA LEU A 220 -15.49 -2.44 -16.19
C LEU A 220 -16.24 -2.44 -17.53
N SER A 221 -16.19 -1.32 -18.25
CA SER A 221 -16.80 -1.16 -19.57
C SER A 221 -15.77 -0.69 -20.60
N LYS A 222 -15.96 -1.11 -21.83
CA LYS A 222 -15.18 -0.67 -22.99
C LYS A 222 -16.05 0.17 -23.92
N TRP A 223 -15.48 1.25 -24.46
CA TRP A 223 -16.14 2.03 -25.50
C TRP A 223 -16.16 1.26 -26.83
N THR A 224 -17.29 1.29 -27.50
CA THR A 224 -17.54 0.66 -28.80
C THR A 224 -18.30 1.64 -29.70
N ASP A 225 -18.44 1.33 -30.96
CA ASP A 225 -19.21 2.16 -31.93
C ASP A 225 -20.66 2.38 -31.50
N SER A 226 -21.22 1.51 -30.67
CA SER A 226 -22.57 1.59 -30.10
C SER A 226 -22.65 2.18 -28.70
N GLY A 227 -21.54 2.68 -28.14
CA GLY A 227 -21.43 3.22 -26.79
C GLY A 227 -20.75 2.26 -25.81
N TRP A 228 -20.99 2.48 -24.51
CA TRP A 228 -20.38 1.68 -23.45
C TRP A 228 -20.92 0.24 -23.41
N SER A 229 -20.01 -0.72 -23.43
CA SER A 229 -20.31 -2.15 -23.32
C SER A 229 -19.62 -2.72 -22.07
N ILE A 230 -20.39 -3.23 -21.11
CA ILE A 230 -19.87 -3.91 -19.92
C ILE A 230 -19.08 -5.15 -20.36
N LYS A 231 -17.90 -5.35 -19.77
CA LYS A 231 -16.99 -6.45 -20.10
C LYS A 231 -16.67 -7.35 -18.91
N ALA A 232 -16.49 -6.76 -17.73
CA ALA A 232 -16.08 -7.49 -16.55
C ALA A 232 -16.61 -6.83 -15.28
N ARG A 233 -16.62 -7.59 -14.20
CA ARG A 233 -16.80 -7.06 -12.84
C ARG A 233 -15.80 -7.70 -11.89
N ILE A 234 -15.47 -6.97 -10.86
CA ILE A 234 -14.67 -7.44 -9.74
C ILE A 234 -15.55 -7.28 -8.51
N THR A 235 -15.66 -8.36 -7.73
CA THR A 235 -16.36 -8.37 -6.44
C THR A 235 -15.34 -8.64 -5.35
N ILE A 236 -15.48 -7.97 -4.21
CA ILE A 236 -14.54 -8.04 -3.10
C ILE A 236 -15.32 -8.46 -1.86
N ASP A 237 -14.99 -9.63 -1.31
CA ASP A 237 -15.51 -10.10 -0.03
C ASP A 237 -14.48 -9.85 1.07
N ARG A 238 -14.99 -9.53 2.28
CA ARG A 238 -14.19 -9.17 3.44
C ARG A 238 -14.50 -10.06 4.63
N ASP A 239 -13.51 -10.24 5.50
CA ASP A 239 -13.70 -10.85 6.81
C ASP A 239 -14.34 -9.86 7.82
N ASP A 240 -14.58 -10.33 9.04
CA ASP A 240 -15.13 -9.53 10.12
C ASP A 240 -14.21 -8.36 10.54
N TYR A 241 -12.96 -8.34 10.10
CA TYR A 241 -11.97 -7.29 10.32
C TYR A 241 -11.84 -6.33 9.13
N LEU A 242 -12.73 -6.44 8.13
CA LEU A 242 -12.76 -5.67 6.87
C LEU A 242 -11.55 -5.93 5.95
N ASN A 243 -10.78 -7.00 6.18
CA ASN A 243 -9.72 -7.38 5.26
C ASN A 243 -10.31 -8.00 3.98
N PRO A 244 -9.83 -7.65 2.78
CA PRO A 244 -10.31 -8.22 1.52
C PRO A 244 -9.79 -9.65 1.35
N VAL A 245 -10.56 -10.64 1.82
CA VAL A 245 -10.16 -12.06 1.81
C VAL A 245 -10.37 -12.72 0.47
N GLU A 246 -11.36 -12.29 -0.31
CA GLU A 246 -11.65 -12.83 -1.63
C GLU A 246 -11.86 -11.71 -2.64
N ILE A 247 -11.24 -11.81 -3.82
CA ILE A 247 -11.39 -10.89 -4.94
C ILE A 247 -11.67 -11.71 -6.20
N LEU A 248 -12.93 -11.70 -6.61
CA LEU A 248 -13.43 -12.45 -7.76
C LEU A 248 -13.52 -11.54 -8.98
N LEU A 249 -12.89 -11.95 -10.07
CA LEU A 249 -13.06 -11.35 -11.39
C LEU A 249 -13.94 -12.25 -12.25
N GLU A 250 -14.96 -11.67 -12.82
CA GLU A 250 -15.86 -12.29 -13.78
C GLU A 250 -15.91 -11.46 -15.08
N ARG A 251 -16.22 -12.10 -16.19
CA ARG A 251 -16.49 -11.45 -17.48
C ARG A 251 -17.84 -11.88 -18.05
N LEU A 252 -18.41 -11.06 -18.90
CA LEU A 252 -19.57 -11.46 -19.71
C LEU A 252 -19.10 -12.31 -20.88
N ASP A 253 -19.78 -13.43 -21.11
CA ASP A 253 -19.65 -14.22 -22.33
C ASP A 253 -20.48 -13.63 -23.49
N SER A 254 -20.51 -14.31 -24.63
CA SER A 254 -21.28 -13.90 -25.80
C SER A 254 -22.80 -13.95 -25.59
N ALA A 255 -23.27 -14.67 -24.58
CA ALA A 255 -24.69 -14.78 -24.20
C ALA A 255 -25.09 -13.80 -23.09
N ASN A 256 -24.18 -12.88 -22.69
CA ASN A 256 -24.31 -11.97 -21.54
C ASN A 256 -24.50 -12.68 -20.19
N VAL A 257 -23.87 -13.83 -20.04
CA VAL A 257 -23.80 -14.56 -18.76
C VAL A 257 -22.45 -14.28 -18.09
N TRP A 258 -22.46 -14.02 -16.78
CA TRP A 258 -21.23 -13.87 -16.01
C TRP A 258 -20.53 -15.22 -15.86
N ILE A 259 -19.26 -15.26 -16.25
CA ILE A 259 -18.39 -16.42 -16.09
C ILE A 259 -17.14 -16.04 -15.31
N ASN A 260 -16.72 -16.92 -14.44
CA ASN A 260 -15.50 -16.74 -13.65
C ASN A 260 -14.27 -16.61 -14.55
N VAL A 261 -13.31 -15.79 -14.13
CA VAL A 261 -12.01 -15.60 -14.82
C VAL A 261 -10.87 -15.87 -13.88
N SER A 262 -10.81 -15.15 -12.77
CA SER A 262 -9.78 -15.34 -11.75
C SER A 262 -10.32 -15.08 -10.36
N LEU A 263 -9.76 -15.80 -9.41
CA LEU A 263 -10.01 -15.64 -7.99
C LEU A 263 -8.67 -15.33 -7.31
N ARG A 264 -8.68 -14.36 -6.40
CA ARG A 264 -7.59 -14.11 -5.48
C ARG A 264 -8.09 -14.30 -4.06
N GLU A 265 -7.41 -15.16 -3.33
CA GLU A 265 -7.66 -15.44 -1.91
C GLU A 265 -6.48 -14.88 -1.11
N ASN A 266 -6.78 -14.10 -0.09
CA ASN A 266 -5.78 -13.50 0.77
C ASN A 266 -5.94 -14.01 2.20
N THR A 267 -4.83 -14.27 2.86
CA THR A 267 -4.77 -14.51 4.29
C THR A 267 -3.97 -13.41 4.96
N PHE A 268 -4.34 -13.09 6.18
CA PHE A 268 -3.78 -11.98 6.93
C PHE A 268 -3.24 -12.47 8.27
N PHE A 269 -2.18 -11.82 8.77
CA PHE A 269 -1.81 -11.91 10.17
C PHE A 269 -2.88 -11.21 11.01
N ASP A 270 -2.96 -11.54 12.30
CA ASP A 270 -3.87 -10.86 13.23
C ASP A 270 -3.58 -9.34 13.35
N SER A 271 -2.42 -8.89 12.90
CA SER A 271 -2.08 -7.47 12.76
C SER A 271 -2.79 -6.77 11.59
N GLY A 272 -3.54 -7.49 10.75
CA GLY A 272 -4.14 -6.99 9.51
C GLY A 272 -3.14 -6.87 8.34
N MET A 273 -1.87 -7.26 8.54
CA MET A 273 -0.91 -7.34 7.43
C MET A 273 -1.14 -8.61 6.63
N ILE A 274 -1.04 -8.50 5.29
CA ILE A 274 -1.20 -9.66 4.43
C ILE A 274 -0.07 -10.67 4.66
N MET A 275 -0.43 -11.93 4.85
CA MET A 275 0.52 -13.03 5.00
C MET A 275 0.75 -13.73 3.67
N GLU A 276 -0.31 -13.99 2.96
CA GLU A 276 -0.30 -14.74 1.72
C GLU A 276 -1.38 -14.24 0.75
N SER A 277 -1.13 -14.37 -0.53
CA SER A 277 -2.11 -14.14 -1.59
C SER A 277 -1.98 -15.22 -2.66
N ILE A 278 -3.03 -16.01 -2.83
CA ILE A 278 -3.11 -17.05 -3.86
C ILE A 278 -4.01 -16.56 -4.99
N SER A 279 -3.54 -16.72 -6.23
CA SER A 279 -4.34 -16.41 -7.41
C SER A 279 -4.61 -17.67 -8.21
N SER A 280 -5.86 -17.87 -8.56
CA SER A 280 -6.36 -18.99 -9.36
C SER A 280 -7.01 -18.49 -10.65
N ARG A 281 -7.05 -19.33 -11.69
CA ARG A 281 -7.78 -19.09 -12.93
C ARG A 281 -8.88 -20.13 -13.11
N TRP A 282 -10.00 -19.68 -13.66
CA TRP A 282 -11.12 -20.55 -14.01
C TRP A 282 -10.96 -21.06 -15.44
N TYR A 283 -10.96 -22.38 -15.63
CA TYR A 283 -11.09 -23.06 -16.91
C TYR A 283 -11.48 -24.53 -16.67
N ASP A 284 -12.11 -25.17 -17.65
CA ASP A 284 -12.62 -26.53 -17.53
C ASP A 284 -13.57 -26.73 -16.33
N ASP A 285 -14.39 -25.69 -16.02
CA ASP A 285 -15.37 -25.63 -14.93
C ASP A 285 -14.79 -25.84 -13.51
N GLU A 286 -13.50 -25.53 -13.33
CA GLU A 286 -12.85 -25.56 -12.01
C GLU A 286 -11.76 -24.49 -11.84
N TRP A 287 -11.37 -24.23 -10.56
CA TRP A 287 -10.30 -23.31 -10.21
C TRP A 287 -8.94 -24.01 -10.25
N HIS A 288 -7.99 -23.39 -10.95
CA HIS A 288 -6.62 -23.87 -11.06
C HIS A 288 -5.64 -22.85 -10.47
N TYR A 289 -4.85 -23.25 -9.49
CA TYR A 289 -3.82 -22.42 -8.90
C TYR A 289 -2.82 -21.94 -9.96
N LYS A 290 -2.42 -20.67 -9.87
CA LYS A 290 -1.45 -20.05 -10.78
C LYS A 290 -0.27 -19.44 -10.06
N LYS A 291 -0.53 -18.62 -9.04
CA LYS A 291 0.48 -17.81 -8.37
C LYS A 291 0.19 -17.70 -6.89
N ARG A 292 1.24 -17.81 -6.08
CA ARG A 292 1.24 -17.56 -4.64
C ARG A 292 2.24 -16.45 -4.34
N ASN A 293 1.85 -15.48 -3.54
CA ASN A 293 2.75 -14.50 -2.97
C ASN A 293 2.80 -14.73 -1.47
N GLU A 294 3.98 -14.87 -0.93
CA GLU A 294 4.25 -14.92 0.51
C GLU A 294 4.96 -13.63 0.92
N TYR A 295 4.56 -13.05 2.03
CA TYR A 295 5.08 -11.77 2.52
C TYR A 295 5.69 -11.96 3.90
N SER A 296 6.85 -11.37 4.14
CA SER A 296 7.48 -11.31 5.45
C SER A 296 7.84 -9.87 5.80
N TYR A 297 7.83 -9.59 7.10
CA TYR A 297 7.98 -8.28 7.69
C TYR A 297 9.03 -8.37 8.80
N VAL A 298 10.28 -8.03 8.50
CA VAL A 298 11.38 -8.19 9.46
C VAL A 298 11.66 -6.90 10.21
N ASN A 299 11.58 -5.75 9.55
CA ASN A 299 11.81 -4.43 10.18
C ASN A 299 11.08 -3.35 9.37
N GLY A 300 9.92 -2.90 9.83
CA GLY A 300 9.27 -1.69 9.29
C GLY A 300 9.76 -0.43 10.02
N PRO A 301 9.65 0.76 9.41
CA PRO A 301 10.02 2.03 10.04
C PRO A 301 9.29 2.23 11.38
N GLY A 302 10.05 2.42 12.44
CA GLY A 302 9.55 2.54 13.81
C GLY A 302 9.56 1.23 14.61
N ARG A 303 10.07 0.14 14.07
CA ARG A 303 10.29 -1.12 14.80
C ARG A 303 11.75 -1.22 15.22
N SER A 304 12.02 -0.94 16.50
CA SER A 304 13.25 -1.37 17.16
C SER A 304 13.47 -2.85 16.91
N SER A 305 14.71 -3.24 16.60
CA SER A 305 15.15 -4.61 16.43
C SER A 305 14.49 -5.56 17.44
N LEU A 306 13.47 -6.28 17.01
CA LEU A 306 12.99 -7.44 17.74
C LEU A 306 13.92 -8.60 17.36
N SER A 307 14.91 -8.85 18.21
CA SER A 307 15.53 -10.15 18.33
C SER A 307 14.44 -11.23 18.25
N THR A 308 14.67 -12.25 17.41
CA THR A 308 13.98 -13.54 17.35
C THR A 308 12.86 -13.69 18.38
N VAL A 309 11.66 -13.26 18.03
CA VAL A 309 10.47 -13.62 18.78
C VAL A 309 10.02 -14.97 18.24
N SER A 310 10.36 -16.00 19.03
CA SER A 310 9.57 -17.25 19.03
C SER A 310 8.08 -16.92 18.96
N LEU A 311 7.31 -17.72 18.24
CA LEU A 311 5.84 -17.71 18.18
C LEU A 311 5.22 -17.71 19.61
N GLU A 312 5.30 -16.57 20.30
CA GLU A 312 4.56 -16.34 21.52
C GLU A 312 3.25 -15.67 21.15
N SER A 313 2.21 -16.32 21.60
CA SER A 313 0.79 -16.03 21.39
C SER A 313 0.47 -14.54 21.47
N LEU A 314 -0.34 -14.05 20.51
CA LEU A 314 -1.00 -12.74 20.61
C LEU A 314 -1.61 -12.52 21.99
N PRO A 315 -1.67 -11.28 22.46
CA PRO A 315 -2.36 -10.98 23.71
C PRO A 315 -3.77 -11.53 23.70
N THR A 316 -4.13 -12.30 24.70
CA THR A 316 -5.49 -12.86 24.85
C THR A 316 -6.43 -11.91 25.57
N GLN A 317 -5.92 -10.81 26.12
CA GLN A 317 -6.70 -9.79 26.83
C GLN A 317 -6.01 -8.41 26.78
N ILE A 318 -6.82 -7.36 26.88
CA ILE A 318 -6.29 -5.99 26.99
C ILE A 318 -5.54 -5.85 28.31
N LYS A 319 -4.33 -5.29 28.26
CA LYS A 319 -3.47 -5.08 29.43
C LYS A 319 -2.68 -3.79 29.26
N LEU A 320 -2.68 -2.95 30.30
CA LEU A 320 -1.80 -1.81 30.40
C LEU A 320 -0.53 -2.20 31.17
N ASN A 321 0.64 -2.09 30.56
CA ASN A 321 1.90 -2.44 31.19
C ASN A 321 2.47 -1.27 32.01
N GLN A 322 3.38 -1.56 32.95
CA GLN A 322 4.07 -0.52 33.70
C GLN A 322 5.00 0.23 32.75
N ASN A 323 4.96 1.57 32.80
CA ASN A 323 5.88 2.39 32.03
C ASN A 323 7.34 2.11 32.40
N TYR A 324 8.23 2.16 31.42
CA TYR A 324 9.66 1.96 31.65
C TYR A 324 10.48 3.01 30.87
N PRO A 325 11.50 3.62 31.54
CA PRO A 325 11.80 3.54 32.96
C PRO A 325 10.73 4.16 33.89
N ASN A 326 10.66 3.74 35.13
CA ASN A 326 9.85 4.36 36.20
C ASN A 326 10.54 4.21 37.56
N PRO A 327 11.04 5.28 38.19
CA PRO A 327 10.97 6.68 37.79
C PRO A 327 11.70 7.00 36.48
N PHE A 328 11.32 8.10 35.80
CA PHE A 328 11.87 8.50 34.48
C PHE A 328 12.30 9.98 34.46
N ASN A 329 13.17 10.35 33.48
CA ASN A 329 13.67 11.71 33.28
C ASN A 329 14.14 11.94 31.83
N PRO A 330 13.52 12.81 31.02
CA PRO A 330 12.12 13.17 31.08
C PRO A 330 11.24 12.17 30.28
N ILE A 331 11.86 11.12 29.71
CA ILE A 331 11.24 10.20 28.74
C ILE A 331 10.92 8.85 29.38
N THR A 332 9.73 8.34 29.08
CA THR A 332 9.32 6.98 29.45
C THR A 332 8.47 6.36 28.34
N THR A 333 8.50 5.04 28.24
CA THR A 333 7.67 4.26 27.31
C THR A 333 6.50 3.62 28.06
N ILE A 334 5.28 3.84 27.57
CA ILE A 334 4.05 3.21 28.02
C ILE A 334 3.69 2.15 27.01
N SER A 335 3.58 0.89 27.42
CA SER A 335 3.16 -0.22 26.55
C SER A 335 1.86 -0.84 27.02
N TYR A 336 1.09 -1.40 26.09
CA TYR A 336 -0.16 -2.07 26.35
C TYR A 336 -0.48 -3.11 25.26
N ASP A 337 -1.29 -4.07 25.62
CA ASP A 337 -1.63 -5.23 24.82
C ASP A 337 -3.07 -5.09 24.33
N ILE A 338 -3.33 -5.26 23.03
CA ILE A 338 -4.65 -5.20 22.38
C ILE A 338 -4.91 -6.54 21.71
N PRO A 339 -5.89 -7.35 22.16
CA PRO A 339 -6.16 -8.68 21.62
C PRO A 339 -6.97 -8.67 20.32
N LYS A 340 -7.72 -7.62 20.05
CA LYS A 340 -8.54 -7.42 18.85
C LYS A 340 -8.52 -5.93 18.46
N GLY A 341 -8.85 -5.63 17.19
CA GLY A 341 -8.98 -4.24 16.74
C GLY A 341 -9.98 -3.47 17.61
N GLU A 342 -9.56 -2.33 18.17
CA GLU A 342 -10.36 -1.56 19.11
C GLU A 342 -9.96 -0.07 19.06
N PHE A 343 -10.93 0.83 19.33
CA PHE A 343 -10.62 2.24 19.53
C PHE A 343 -9.94 2.43 20.87
N VAL A 344 -8.70 2.94 20.83
CA VAL A 344 -7.83 3.07 22.03
C VAL A 344 -7.59 4.52 22.34
N GLU A 345 -7.78 4.86 23.60
CA GLU A 345 -7.45 6.15 24.16
C GLU A 345 -6.47 5.97 25.34
N VAL A 346 -5.30 6.63 25.25
CA VAL A 346 -4.31 6.67 26.34
C VAL A 346 -4.11 8.11 26.77
N ARG A 347 -4.41 8.40 28.05
CA ARG A 347 -4.34 9.75 28.63
C ARG A 347 -3.47 9.78 29.89
N VAL A 348 -2.83 10.93 30.13
CA VAL A 348 -2.06 11.23 31.34
C VAL A 348 -2.79 12.26 32.17
N PHE A 349 -2.81 12.03 33.49
CA PHE A 349 -3.45 12.90 34.48
C PHE A 349 -2.46 13.22 35.62
N ASN A 350 -2.64 14.38 36.27
CA ASN A 350 -1.98 14.67 37.53
C ASN A 350 -2.75 14.06 38.73
N LEU A 351 -2.24 14.20 39.94
CA LEU A 351 -2.91 13.68 41.15
C LEU A 351 -4.24 14.36 41.49
N ARG A 352 -4.53 15.52 40.91
CA ARG A 352 -5.82 16.21 41.10
C ARG A 352 -6.88 15.69 40.13
N GLY A 353 -6.51 14.85 39.17
CA GLY A 353 -7.37 14.35 38.11
C GLY A 353 -7.47 15.25 36.88
N ASP A 354 -6.65 16.32 36.81
CA ASP A 354 -6.60 17.16 35.62
C ASP A 354 -5.91 16.42 34.50
N LYS A 355 -6.50 16.43 33.29
CA LYS A 355 -5.89 15.85 32.10
C LYS A 355 -4.66 16.66 31.68
N ILE A 356 -3.54 16.02 31.57
CA ILE A 356 -2.26 16.61 31.16
C ILE A 356 -2.00 16.42 29.67
N SER A 357 -2.15 15.18 29.17
CA SER A 357 -1.88 14.87 27.78
C SER A 357 -2.73 13.70 27.29
N THR A 358 -3.08 13.72 25.99
CA THR A 358 -3.67 12.61 25.28
C THR A 358 -2.59 12.03 24.37
N LEU A 359 -2.09 10.83 24.71
CA LEU A 359 -0.99 10.19 24.00
C LEU A 359 -1.47 9.39 22.77
N VAL A 360 -2.63 8.74 22.91
CA VAL A 360 -3.27 7.94 21.86
C VAL A 360 -4.77 8.25 21.86
N ASN A 361 -5.37 8.37 20.69
CA ASN A 361 -6.81 8.57 20.50
C ASN A 361 -7.18 8.14 19.08
N GLU A 362 -7.12 6.81 18.83
CA GLU A 362 -7.31 6.26 17.49
C GLU A 362 -7.73 4.78 17.55
N PHE A 363 -8.23 4.26 16.42
CA PHE A 363 -8.42 2.83 16.25
C PHE A 363 -7.07 2.13 16.08
N GLN A 364 -6.84 1.06 16.85
CA GLN A 364 -5.61 0.28 16.81
C GLN A 364 -5.88 -1.20 16.58
N ASN A 365 -5.09 -1.80 15.69
CA ASN A 365 -5.10 -3.22 15.41
C ASN A 365 -4.55 -4.05 16.58
N PRO A 366 -4.85 -5.38 16.66
CA PRO A 366 -4.31 -6.29 17.65
C PRO A 366 -2.78 -6.22 17.76
N GLY A 367 -2.26 -6.58 18.92
CA GLY A 367 -0.82 -6.67 19.19
C GLY A 367 -0.37 -5.85 20.39
N ILE A 368 0.92 -5.95 20.70
CA ILE A 368 1.59 -5.15 21.74
C ILE A 368 1.90 -3.78 21.15
N LYS A 369 1.43 -2.72 21.83
CA LYS A 369 1.62 -1.32 21.44
C LYS A 369 2.48 -0.59 22.43
N SER A 370 3.17 0.47 21.96
CA SER A 370 3.96 1.32 22.83
C SER A 370 3.90 2.77 22.37
N TYR A 371 3.94 3.69 23.34
CA TYR A 371 4.00 5.13 23.10
C TYR A 371 5.02 5.76 24.04
N GLN A 372 5.85 6.66 23.53
CA GLN A 372 6.86 7.35 24.30
C GLN A 372 6.31 8.71 24.78
N TRP A 373 6.34 8.95 26.08
CA TRP A 373 5.97 10.23 26.66
C TRP A 373 7.21 10.96 27.19
N ASN A 374 7.37 12.21 26.80
CA ASN A 374 8.53 13.05 27.12
C ASN A 374 8.27 14.07 28.24
N GLY A 375 7.24 13.88 29.07
CA GLY A 375 6.91 14.77 30.18
C GLY A 375 6.34 16.12 29.74
N THR A 376 5.54 16.15 28.62
CA THR A 376 4.88 17.36 28.13
C THR A 376 3.37 17.26 28.18
N ASN A 377 2.68 18.40 28.24
CA ASN A 377 1.24 18.49 28.09
C ASN A 377 0.82 18.55 26.61
N ASP A 378 -0.51 18.58 26.33
CA ASP A 378 -1.07 18.67 24.97
C ASP A 378 -0.61 19.91 24.18
N HIS A 379 -0.02 20.92 24.83
CA HIS A 379 0.50 22.14 24.21
C HIS A 379 2.02 22.08 23.99
N GLY A 380 2.66 20.93 24.27
CA GLY A 380 4.11 20.76 24.16
C GLY A 380 4.94 21.34 25.31
N ASN A 381 4.32 21.90 26.34
CA ASN A 381 5.03 22.47 27.48
C ASN A 381 5.41 21.38 28.49
N SER A 382 6.66 21.41 28.98
CA SER A 382 7.13 20.49 30.01
C SER A 382 6.30 20.61 31.29
N VAL A 383 5.99 19.49 31.91
CA VAL A 383 5.25 19.43 33.17
C VAL A 383 6.19 19.30 34.36
N ALA A 384 5.71 19.61 35.58
CA ALA A 384 6.52 19.55 36.78
C ALA A 384 6.91 18.12 37.16
N ALA A 385 8.05 17.96 37.81
CA ALA A 385 8.40 16.69 38.45
C ALA A 385 7.31 16.27 39.46
N GLY A 386 6.99 14.99 39.49
CA GLY A 386 5.92 14.51 40.36
C GLY A 386 5.34 13.17 39.94
N VAL A 387 4.22 12.84 40.58
CA VAL A 387 3.47 11.62 40.31
C VAL A 387 2.35 11.91 39.30
N TYR A 388 2.26 11.07 38.27
CA TYR A 388 1.25 11.10 37.22
C TYR A 388 0.54 9.75 37.14
N ILE A 389 -0.69 9.78 36.66
CA ILE A 389 -1.50 8.57 36.40
C ILE A 389 -1.76 8.54 34.91
N TYR A 390 -1.45 7.43 34.28
CA TYR A 390 -1.87 7.18 32.89
C TYR A 390 -2.95 6.12 32.83
N THR A 391 -3.87 6.29 31.90
CA THR A 391 -5.05 5.41 31.73
C THR A 391 -5.14 4.97 30.29
N ILE A 392 -5.53 3.72 30.07
CA ILE A 392 -6.03 3.24 28.80
C ILE A 392 -7.54 3.04 28.89
N GLN A 393 -8.23 3.42 27.83
CA GLN A 393 -9.61 3.04 27.52
C GLN A 393 -9.59 2.36 26.15
N ALA A 394 -10.13 1.13 26.08
CA ALA A 394 -10.28 0.39 24.83
C ALA A 394 -11.62 -0.36 24.88
N GLY A 395 -12.60 0.12 24.10
CA GLY A 395 -13.99 -0.31 24.23
C GLY A 395 -14.51 -0.15 25.65
N ASN A 396 -14.97 -1.25 26.24
CA ASN A 396 -15.44 -1.31 27.63
C ASN A 396 -14.34 -1.52 28.69
N PHE A 397 -13.09 -1.76 28.23
CA PHE A 397 -11.97 -1.97 29.15
C PHE A 397 -11.36 -0.64 29.56
N ARG A 398 -11.04 -0.53 30.87
CA ARG A 398 -10.29 0.61 31.41
C ARG A 398 -9.32 0.15 32.46
N GLN A 399 -8.06 0.63 32.36
CA GLN A 399 -7.03 0.37 33.35
C GLN A 399 -6.15 1.61 33.56
N SER A 400 -5.66 1.81 34.79
CA SER A 400 -4.79 2.95 35.15
C SER A 400 -3.54 2.46 35.88
N LYS A 401 -2.43 3.19 35.68
CA LYS A 401 -1.17 2.96 36.38
C LYS A 401 -0.51 4.28 36.78
N LYS A 402 0.37 4.19 37.77
CA LYS A 402 1.12 5.31 38.31
C LYS A 402 2.54 5.37 37.71
N MET A 403 3.02 6.56 37.44
CA MET A 403 4.41 6.84 37.01
C MET A 403 5.00 8.04 37.75
N ILE A 404 6.32 8.12 37.84
CA ILE A 404 7.03 9.15 38.57
C ILE A 404 8.04 9.83 37.65
N LEU A 405 7.79 11.12 37.36
CA LEU A 405 8.70 11.99 36.61
C LEU A 405 9.69 12.63 37.59
N LEU A 406 10.97 12.41 37.34
CA LEU A 406 12.07 13.10 38.02
C LEU A 406 12.37 14.42 37.29
N LYS A 407 13.15 15.25 37.92
CA LYS A 407 13.57 16.55 37.35
C LYS A 407 14.91 16.43 36.67
#